data_c210de21f747fc613946132b173f760c
#
_entry.id   c210de21f747fc613946132b173f760c
#
_cell.length_a   1.000
_cell.length_b   1.000
_cell.length_c   1.000
_cell.angle_alpha   90.00
_cell.angle_beta   90.00
_cell.angle_gamma   90.00
#
_symmetry.space_group_name_H-M   'P 1'
#
loop_
_entity.id
_entity.type
_entity.pdbx_description
1 polymer ?
#
loop_
_entity_poly.entity_id
_entity_poly.type
_entity_poly.pdbx_seq_one_letter_code
_entity_poly.pdbx_strand_id
1 'polypeptide(L)'
;MPTRAPDPEGPTVEVRRSRRRRRTVSAYREDDRVVVMIPARLSAKEEREWVTTMLERLERSEKRRRPSDDGLKRRAMELSNRYLGGLPRPATVRWVDNQNSRWGSCTPSDRSIRLSRRLQGMPAWVIDYVLVHELAHLIEAGHTPAFWAWVDRYPKAERAKGFLEGVACATQLGLQAGPPDCSEEGAEEMVAADEGAVEPLG
;
A
#
# COMPACT_ATOMS: atom_id res chain seq x y z
N MET A 1 5.74 46.66 2.39
CA MET A 1 5.41 45.35 1.81
C MET A 1 6.42 44.36 2.30
N PRO A 2 6.09 43.44 3.26
CA PRO A 2 7.04 42.40 3.67
C PRO A 2 7.04 41.28 2.62
N THR A 3 8.19 41.03 2.05
CA THR A 3 8.48 39.96 1.12
C THR A 3 8.40 38.64 1.88
N ARG A 4 7.36 37.85 1.60
CA ARG A 4 7.21 36.48 2.12
C ARG A 4 8.34 35.63 1.53
N ALA A 5 9.19 35.09 2.39
CA ALA A 5 10.18 34.11 2.02
C ALA A 5 9.48 32.88 1.43
N PRO A 6 10.07 32.21 0.40
CA PRO A 6 9.49 30.97 -0.13
C PRO A 6 9.46 29.90 0.97
N ASP A 7 8.31 29.23 1.11
CA ASP A 7 8.16 28.08 1.98
C ASP A 7 9.19 27.00 1.56
N PRO A 8 9.85 26.33 2.54
CA PRO A 8 10.79 25.27 2.19
C PRO A 8 10.00 24.09 1.60
N GLU A 9 10.21 23.81 0.31
CA GLU A 9 9.62 22.70 -0.43
C GLU A 9 10.18 21.35 0.07
N GLY A 10 9.75 20.89 1.23
CA GLY A 10 10.12 19.58 1.74
C GLY A 10 9.28 19.21 2.98
N PRO A 11 9.06 17.93 3.22
CA PRO A 11 8.34 17.50 4.41
C PRO A 11 9.09 17.96 5.67
N THR A 12 8.37 18.49 6.64
CA THR A 12 8.96 18.84 7.95
C THR A 12 9.52 17.57 8.58
N VAL A 13 10.80 17.62 9.01
CA VAL A 13 11.47 16.49 9.64
C VAL A 13 11.52 16.68 11.14
N GLU A 14 10.96 15.74 11.89
CA GLU A 14 11.02 15.69 13.35
C GLU A 14 11.96 14.56 13.80
N VAL A 15 12.98 14.88 14.59
CA VAL A 15 13.90 13.88 15.15
C VAL A 15 13.54 13.58 16.59
N ARG A 16 13.18 12.32 16.87
CA ARG A 16 12.87 11.83 18.23
C ARG A 16 14.00 10.94 18.74
N ARG A 17 14.63 11.34 19.85
CA ARG A 17 15.71 10.59 20.50
C ARG A 17 15.15 9.62 21.55
N SER A 18 15.53 8.32 21.45
CA SER A 18 15.06 7.28 22.36
C SER A 18 16.21 6.68 23.16
N ARG A 19 16.08 6.67 24.50
CA ARG A 19 17.03 6.03 25.41
C ARG A 19 16.93 4.50 25.38
N ARG A 20 15.79 3.94 24.98
CA ARG A 20 15.56 2.49 24.86
C ARG A 20 16.27 1.90 23.64
N ARG A 21 16.39 2.68 22.55
CA ARG A 21 17.04 2.22 21.32
C ARG A 21 18.56 2.31 21.44
N ARG A 22 19.23 1.18 21.23
CA ARG A 22 20.70 1.11 21.29
C ARG A 22 21.37 1.22 19.93
N ARG A 23 20.79 0.62 18.89
CA ARG A 23 21.39 0.51 17.53
C ARG A 23 20.42 0.80 16.39
N THR A 24 19.11 0.75 16.64
CA THR A 24 18.10 0.87 15.57
C THR A 24 17.74 2.31 15.29
N VAL A 25 17.73 2.67 14.00
CA VAL A 25 17.21 3.92 13.48
C VAL A 25 16.04 3.58 12.56
N SER A 26 14.92 4.29 12.69
CA SER A 26 13.74 4.12 11.83
C SER A 26 13.14 5.47 11.46
N ALA A 27 12.48 5.54 10.32
CA ALA A 27 11.72 6.70 9.91
C ALA A 27 10.33 6.27 9.43
N TYR A 28 9.33 7.08 9.72
CA TYR A 28 7.97 6.92 9.23
C TYR A 28 7.32 8.28 9.00
N ARG A 29 6.27 8.31 8.20
CA ARG A 29 5.50 9.53 7.96
C ARG A 29 4.35 9.60 8.96
N GLU A 30 4.20 10.76 9.59
CA GLU A 30 3.12 11.09 10.51
C GLU A 30 2.49 12.39 9.98
N ASP A 31 1.29 12.30 9.41
CA ASP A 31 0.62 13.40 8.71
C ASP A 31 1.52 14.04 7.64
N ASP A 32 1.84 15.32 7.79
CA ASP A 32 2.67 16.10 6.85
C ASP A 32 4.15 16.18 7.26
N ARG A 33 4.58 15.37 8.23
CA ARG A 33 5.97 15.34 8.72
C ARG A 33 6.58 13.95 8.63
N VAL A 34 7.90 13.90 8.55
CA VAL A 34 8.67 12.66 8.66
C VAL A 34 9.29 12.59 10.05
N VAL A 35 8.93 11.57 10.81
CA VAL A 35 9.51 11.31 12.14
C VAL A 35 10.67 10.35 12.00
N VAL A 36 11.86 10.75 12.45
CA VAL A 36 13.06 9.91 12.48
C VAL A 36 13.41 9.56 13.93
N MET A 37 13.32 8.28 14.27
CA MET A 37 13.63 7.77 15.60
C MET A 37 15.09 7.34 15.66
N ILE A 38 15.89 7.93 16.55
CA ILE A 38 17.31 7.63 16.70
C ILE A 38 17.68 7.28 18.15
N PRO A 39 18.78 6.52 18.40
CA PRO A 39 19.36 6.36 19.72
C PRO A 39 19.77 7.69 20.33
N ALA A 40 19.49 7.89 21.63
CA ALA A 40 19.80 9.14 22.32
C ALA A 40 21.31 9.47 22.39
N ARG A 41 22.18 8.47 22.22
CA ARG A 41 23.65 8.58 22.29
C ARG A 41 24.33 9.13 21.04
N LEU A 42 23.61 9.24 19.92
CA LEU A 42 24.20 9.70 18.67
C LEU A 42 24.63 11.16 18.76
N SER A 43 25.78 11.45 18.20
CA SER A 43 26.29 12.83 18.06
C SER A 43 25.46 13.61 17.02
N ALA A 44 25.55 14.92 17.04
CA ALA A 44 24.86 15.78 16.06
C ALA A 44 25.32 15.53 14.61
N LYS A 45 26.55 15.03 14.41
CA LYS A 45 27.04 14.65 13.08
C LYS A 45 26.36 13.37 12.61
N GLU A 46 26.39 12.31 13.42
CA GLU A 46 25.75 11.04 13.13
C GLU A 46 24.23 11.19 12.94
N GLU A 47 23.58 12.04 13.74
CA GLU A 47 22.16 12.36 13.58
C GLU A 47 21.87 12.88 12.17
N ARG A 48 22.61 13.87 11.67
CA ARG A 48 22.41 14.42 10.32
C ARG A 48 22.60 13.36 9.23
N GLU A 49 23.64 12.53 9.35
CA GLU A 49 23.91 11.46 8.39
C GLU A 49 22.79 10.42 8.37
N TRP A 50 22.29 10.03 9.57
CA TRP A 50 21.18 9.09 9.66
C TRP A 50 19.85 9.68 9.18
N VAL A 51 19.56 10.95 9.47
CA VAL A 51 18.37 11.64 8.96
C VAL A 51 18.35 11.61 7.43
N THR A 52 19.46 12.01 6.78
CA THR A 52 19.57 11.97 5.32
C THR A 52 19.36 10.55 4.78
N THR A 53 20.05 9.57 5.36
CA THR A 53 19.93 8.16 4.94
C THR A 53 18.50 7.65 5.08
N MET A 54 17.82 8.00 6.17
CA MET A 54 16.45 7.54 6.42
C MET A 54 15.44 8.21 5.51
N LEU A 55 15.60 9.50 5.21
CA LEU A 55 14.77 10.21 4.24
C LEU A 55 14.90 9.59 2.84
N GLU A 56 16.14 9.34 2.37
CA GLU A 56 16.37 8.68 1.08
C GLU A 56 15.77 7.26 1.03
N ARG A 57 15.88 6.50 2.11
CA ARG A 57 15.28 5.15 2.19
C ARG A 57 13.76 5.22 2.16
N LEU A 58 13.17 6.16 2.90
CA LEU A 58 11.73 6.36 2.93
C LEU A 58 11.20 6.74 1.55
N GLU A 59 11.80 7.74 0.89
CA GLU A 59 11.44 8.14 -0.46
C GLU A 59 11.60 7.00 -1.48
N ARG A 60 12.69 6.24 -1.40
CA ARG A 60 12.93 5.09 -2.28
C ARG A 60 11.90 3.99 -2.05
N SER A 61 11.52 3.74 -0.79
CA SER A 61 10.46 2.80 -0.43
C SER A 61 9.10 3.27 -0.95
N GLU A 62 8.77 4.55 -0.79
CA GLU A 62 7.54 5.16 -1.30
C GLU A 62 7.47 5.13 -2.83
N LYS A 63 8.57 5.49 -3.52
CA LYS A 63 8.66 5.38 -4.99
C LYS A 63 8.47 3.94 -5.48
N ARG A 64 9.00 2.94 -4.77
CA ARG A 64 8.78 1.52 -5.09
C ARG A 64 7.33 1.08 -4.84
N ARG A 65 6.67 1.63 -3.82
CA ARG A 65 5.27 1.33 -3.48
C ARG A 65 4.26 2.06 -4.37
N ARG A 66 4.70 3.12 -5.08
CA ARG A 66 3.86 3.89 -6.01
C ARG A 66 4.17 3.48 -7.45
N PRO A 67 3.50 2.45 -8.00
CA PRO A 67 3.69 2.11 -9.41
C PRO A 67 3.35 3.33 -10.27
N SER A 68 4.18 3.59 -11.30
CA SER A 68 3.82 4.55 -12.36
C SER A 68 2.61 4.03 -13.14
N ASP A 69 1.96 4.88 -13.93
CA ASP A 69 0.85 4.46 -14.79
C ASP A 69 1.28 3.34 -15.76
N ASP A 70 2.50 3.41 -16.30
CA ASP A 70 3.08 2.31 -17.11
C ASP A 70 3.29 1.04 -16.30
N GLY A 71 3.74 1.16 -15.06
CA GLY A 71 3.88 0.05 -14.12
C GLY A 71 2.52 -0.60 -13.81
N LEU A 72 1.48 0.21 -13.60
CA LEU A 72 0.12 -0.27 -13.41
C LEU A 72 -0.41 -1.01 -14.64
N LYS A 73 -0.23 -0.45 -15.84
CA LYS A 73 -0.68 -1.07 -17.08
C LYS A 73 0.00 -2.42 -17.30
N ARG A 74 1.31 -2.48 -17.10
CA ARG A 74 2.07 -3.75 -17.16
C ARG A 74 1.53 -4.75 -16.14
N ARG A 75 1.32 -4.33 -14.90
CA ARG A 75 0.77 -5.20 -13.85
C ARG A 75 -0.64 -5.70 -14.19
N ALA A 76 -1.51 -4.83 -14.72
CA ALA A 76 -2.84 -5.21 -15.19
C ALA A 76 -2.78 -6.28 -16.27
N MET A 77 -1.85 -6.18 -17.23
CA MET A 77 -1.67 -7.19 -18.28
C MET A 77 -1.16 -8.53 -17.71
N GLU A 78 -0.25 -8.51 -16.75
CA GLU A 78 0.22 -9.73 -16.06
C GLU A 78 -0.94 -10.44 -15.33
N LEU A 79 -1.76 -9.67 -14.59
CA LEU A 79 -2.93 -10.21 -13.88
C LEU A 79 -3.99 -10.74 -14.84
N SER A 80 -4.25 -10.01 -15.93
CA SER A 80 -5.14 -10.45 -17.00
C SER A 80 -4.72 -11.81 -17.56
N ASN A 81 -3.45 -11.96 -17.93
CA ASN A 81 -2.93 -13.21 -18.48
C ASN A 81 -2.99 -14.34 -17.44
N ARG A 82 -2.67 -14.05 -16.18
CA ARG A 82 -2.57 -15.07 -15.15
C ARG A 82 -3.91 -15.57 -14.63
N TYR A 83 -4.90 -14.69 -14.47
CA TYR A 83 -6.16 -15.03 -13.79
C TYR A 83 -7.39 -14.92 -14.69
N LEU A 84 -7.34 -14.11 -15.76
CA LEU A 84 -8.48 -13.81 -16.61
C LEU A 84 -8.31 -14.34 -18.05
N GLY A 85 -7.37 -15.26 -18.25
CA GLY A 85 -7.12 -15.89 -19.56
C GLY A 85 -6.60 -14.92 -20.64
N GLY A 86 -6.11 -13.73 -20.26
CA GLY A 86 -5.63 -12.70 -21.18
C GLY A 86 -6.74 -12.00 -21.98
N LEU A 87 -8.01 -12.23 -21.61
CA LEU A 87 -9.18 -11.66 -22.31
C LEU A 87 -9.27 -10.14 -22.13
N PRO A 88 -9.23 -9.57 -20.89
CA PRO A 88 -9.34 -8.13 -20.73
C PRO A 88 -7.99 -7.46 -21.03
N ARG A 89 -8.01 -6.55 -22.01
CA ARG A 89 -6.84 -5.77 -22.41
C ARG A 89 -7.14 -4.28 -22.30
N PRO A 90 -6.80 -3.65 -21.15
CA PRO A 90 -7.06 -2.22 -20.99
C PRO A 90 -6.18 -1.39 -21.93
N ALA A 91 -6.78 -0.36 -22.53
CA ALA A 91 -6.07 0.62 -23.33
C ALA A 91 -5.19 1.51 -22.43
N THR A 92 -5.76 1.96 -21.31
CA THR A 92 -5.07 2.77 -20.32
C THR A 92 -5.36 2.30 -18.89
N VAL A 93 -4.36 2.38 -18.02
CA VAL A 93 -4.51 2.17 -16.56
C VAL A 93 -3.77 3.29 -15.86
N ARG A 94 -4.44 4.08 -15.00
CA ARG A 94 -3.82 5.25 -14.38
C ARG A 94 -4.32 5.51 -12.97
N TRP A 95 -3.50 6.21 -12.20
CA TRP A 95 -3.87 6.75 -10.91
C TRP A 95 -4.71 8.02 -11.06
N VAL A 96 -5.72 8.18 -10.20
CA VAL A 96 -6.56 9.39 -10.15
C VAL A 96 -6.80 9.84 -8.71
N ASP A 97 -6.93 11.16 -8.52
CA ASP A 97 -7.15 11.77 -7.20
C ASP A 97 -8.63 11.93 -6.85
N ASN A 98 -9.51 11.92 -7.86
CA ASN A 98 -10.93 12.29 -7.73
C ASN A 98 -11.87 11.11 -7.38
N GLN A 99 -11.34 10.01 -6.86
CA GLN A 99 -12.14 8.85 -6.40
C GLN A 99 -12.13 8.75 -4.88
N ASN A 100 -13.09 9.42 -4.23
CA ASN A 100 -13.19 9.42 -2.77
C ASN A 100 -14.08 8.30 -2.21
N SER A 101 -15.06 7.82 -2.99
CA SER A 101 -16.05 6.81 -2.58
C SER A 101 -15.79 5.40 -3.13
N ARG A 102 -14.84 5.24 -4.05
CA ARG A 102 -14.51 3.94 -4.67
C ARG A 102 -13.00 3.79 -4.83
N TRP A 103 -12.54 2.54 -4.90
CA TRP A 103 -11.12 2.21 -5.03
C TRP A 103 -10.63 2.19 -6.47
N GLY A 104 -11.53 1.91 -7.42
CA GLY A 104 -11.26 1.88 -8.85
C GLY A 104 -12.49 2.21 -9.68
N SER A 105 -12.31 2.32 -10.98
CA SER A 105 -13.39 2.39 -11.97
C SER A 105 -12.91 1.94 -13.33
N CYS A 106 -13.77 1.21 -14.04
CA CYS A 106 -13.58 0.81 -15.43
C CYS A 106 -14.57 1.54 -16.33
N THR A 107 -14.11 2.00 -17.49
CA THR A 107 -14.96 2.47 -18.58
C THR A 107 -14.77 1.52 -19.76
N PRO A 108 -15.71 0.56 -19.98
CA PRO A 108 -15.56 -0.47 -21.02
C PRO A 108 -15.46 0.07 -22.44
N SER A 109 -16.16 1.18 -22.76
CA SER A 109 -16.20 1.76 -24.11
C SER A 109 -14.84 2.17 -24.64
N ASP A 110 -13.98 2.74 -23.79
CA ASP A 110 -12.62 3.16 -24.12
C ASP A 110 -11.55 2.26 -23.50
N ARG A 111 -11.97 1.21 -22.82
CA ARG A 111 -11.13 0.26 -22.10
C ARG A 111 -10.15 0.93 -21.14
N SER A 112 -10.60 1.99 -20.46
CA SER A 112 -9.82 2.69 -19.47
C SER A 112 -10.13 2.22 -18.06
N ILE A 113 -9.06 2.04 -17.25
CA ILE A 113 -9.13 1.72 -15.84
C ILE A 113 -8.47 2.86 -15.05
N ARG A 114 -9.15 3.29 -14.00
CA ARG A 114 -8.65 4.32 -13.07
C ARG A 114 -8.62 3.76 -11.67
N LEU A 115 -7.50 3.90 -10.98
CA LEU A 115 -7.34 3.52 -9.58
C LEU A 115 -7.20 4.75 -8.70
N SER A 116 -7.87 4.74 -7.56
CA SER A 116 -7.72 5.79 -6.56
C SER A 116 -6.29 5.83 -6.01
N ARG A 117 -5.68 7.02 -5.92
CA ARG A 117 -4.39 7.20 -5.24
C ARG A 117 -4.42 6.80 -3.77
N ARG A 118 -5.58 6.70 -3.15
CA ARG A 118 -5.75 6.17 -1.79
C ARG A 118 -5.24 4.72 -1.63
N LEU A 119 -5.14 3.96 -2.72
CA LEU A 119 -4.53 2.62 -2.73
C LEU A 119 -3.00 2.67 -2.66
N GLN A 120 -2.38 3.82 -2.94
CA GLN A 120 -0.93 3.95 -2.89
C GLN A 120 -0.45 3.81 -1.45
N GLY A 121 0.51 2.91 -1.24
CA GLY A 121 0.99 2.55 0.10
C GLY A 121 0.31 1.33 0.71
N MET A 122 -0.84 0.88 0.16
CA MET A 122 -1.44 -0.40 0.55
C MET A 122 -0.60 -1.59 0.05
N PRO A 123 -0.76 -2.78 0.65
CA PRO A 123 -0.09 -3.98 0.18
C PRO A 123 -0.38 -4.26 -1.31
N ALA A 124 0.63 -4.73 -2.05
CA ALA A 124 0.50 -4.99 -3.49
C ALA A 124 -0.67 -5.93 -3.85
N TRP A 125 -0.94 -6.93 -3.00
CA TRP A 125 -2.06 -7.85 -3.21
C TRP A 125 -3.45 -7.20 -3.12
N VAL A 126 -3.58 -6.05 -2.44
CA VAL A 126 -4.82 -5.25 -2.42
C VAL A 126 -4.99 -4.50 -3.74
N ILE A 127 -3.91 -3.89 -4.24
CA ILE A 127 -3.90 -3.20 -5.53
C ILE A 127 -4.18 -4.19 -6.66
N ASP A 128 -3.57 -5.37 -6.62
CA ASP A 128 -3.80 -6.46 -7.58
C ASP A 128 -5.28 -6.89 -7.61
N TYR A 129 -5.91 -7.02 -6.44
CA TYR A 129 -7.34 -7.35 -6.35
C TYR A 129 -8.20 -6.29 -7.04
N VAL A 130 -7.97 -5.00 -6.75
CA VAL A 130 -8.74 -3.92 -7.39
C VAL A 130 -8.49 -3.91 -8.90
N LEU A 131 -7.26 -4.14 -9.35
CA LEU A 131 -6.96 -4.29 -10.78
C LEU A 131 -7.73 -5.46 -11.41
N VAL A 132 -7.78 -6.62 -10.77
CA VAL A 132 -8.54 -7.79 -11.27
C VAL A 132 -10.04 -7.48 -11.32
N HIS A 133 -10.58 -6.79 -10.31
CA HIS A 133 -11.96 -6.34 -10.28
C HIS A 133 -12.29 -5.43 -11.48
N GLU A 134 -11.47 -4.41 -11.71
CA GLU A 134 -11.68 -3.47 -12.81
C GLU A 134 -11.44 -4.14 -14.20
N LEU A 135 -10.51 -5.08 -14.29
CA LEU A 135 -10.31 -5.88 -15.48
C LEU A 135 -11.51 -6.77 -15.79
N ALA A 136 -12.14 -7.36 -14.77
CA ALA A 136 -13.33 -8.18 -14.93
C ALA A 136 -14.49 -7.38 -15.53
N HIS A 137 -14.60 -6.08 -15.28
CA HIS A 137 -15.58 -5.19 -15.91
C HIS A 137 -15.39 -4.98 -17.41
N LEU A 138 -14.20 -5.30 -17.96
CA LEU A 138 -14.01 -5.35 -19.42
C LEU A 138 -14.60 -6.61 -20.06
N ILE A 139 -14.97 -7.62 -19.25
CA ILE A 139 -15.61 -8.86 -19.68
C ILE A 139 -17.10 -8.82 -19.36
N GLU A 140 -17.42 -8.40 -18.14
CA GLU A 140 -18.76 -8.42 -17.56
C GLU A 140 -19.08 -7.07 -16.94
N ALA A 141 -20.01 -6.31 -17.48
CA ALA A 141 -20.29 -4.95 -17.08
C ALA A 141 -20.89 -4.83 -15.66
N GLY A 142 -21.71 -5.81 -15.26
CA GLY A 142 -22.41 -5.82 -13.96
C GLY A 142 -21.77 -6.78 -12.96
N HIS A 143 -22.06 -6.58 -11.68
CA HIS A 143 -21.61 -7.47 -10.61
C HIS A 143 -22.48 -8.73 -10.49
N THR A 144 -22.63 -9.45 -11.61
CA THR A 144 -23.38 -10.71 -11.72
C THR A 144 -22.59 -11.87 -11.08
N PRO A 145 -23.19 -13.05 -10.87
CA PRO A 145 -22.45 -14.25 -10.48
C PRO A 145 -21.30 -14.58 -11.46
N ALA A 146 -21.48 -14.32 -12.75
CA ALA A 146 -20.44 -14.49 -13.78
C ALA A 146 -19.26 -13.54 -13.56
N PHE A 147 -19.52 -12.27 -13.18
CA PHE A 147 -18.50 -11.31 -12.82
C PHE A 147 -17.66 -11.80 -11.63
N TRP A 148 -18.34 -12.22 -10.54
CA TRP A 148 -17.65 -12.70 -9.35
C TRP A 148 -16.83 -13.96 -9.63
N ALA A 149 -17.32 -14.86 -10.49
CA ALA A 149 -16.55 -16.03 -10.92
C ALA A 149 -15.22 -15.67 -11.63
N TRP A 150 -15.13 -14.48 -12.25
CA TRP A 150 -13.87 -13.96 -12.78
C TRP A 150 -12.97 -13.40 -11.68
N VAL A 151 -13.51 -12.59 -10.78
CA VAL A 151 -12.76 -11.94 -9.69
C VAL A 151 -12.19 -12.98 -8.71
N ASP A 152 -12.96 -14.01 -8.40
CA ASP A 152 -12.59 -15.05 -7.41
C ASP A 152 -11.46 -15.98 -7.90
N ARG A 153 -11.06 -15.88 -9.18
CA ARG A 153 -9.83 -16.52 -9.67
C ARG A 153 -8.57 -15.92 -9.05
N TYR A 154 -8.67 -14.72 -8.49
CA TYR A 154 -7.55 -14.13 -7.74
C TYR A 154 -7.49 -14.73 -6.33
N PRO A 155 -6.40 -15.45 -5.95
CA PRO A 155 -6.37 -16.25 -4.73
C PRO A 155 -6.51 -15.46 -3.42
N LYS A 156 -6.29 -14.15 -3.47
CA LYS A 156 -6.37 -13.27 -2.29
C LYS A 156 -7.60 -12.34 -2.34
N ALA A 157 -8.63 -12.67 -3.14
CA ALA A 157 -9.81 -11.83 -3.33
C ALA A 157 -10.53 -11.54 -2.01
N GLU A 158 -10.89 -12.57 -1.24
CA GLU A 158 -11.58 -12.42 0.04
C GLU A 158 -10.76 -11.63 1.08
N ARG A 159 -9.46 -11.92 1.16
CA ARG A 159 -8.56 -11.18 2.06
C ARG A 159 -8.50 -9.70 1.68
N ALA A 160 -8.46 -9.38 0.39
CA ALA A 160 -8.40 -8.01 -0.09
C ALA A 160 -9.72 -7.26 0.14
N LYS A 161 -10.86 -7.92 -0.04
CA LYS A 161 -12.18 -7.37 0.32
C LYS A 161 -12.21 -6.96 1.79
N GLY A 162 -11.91 -7.90 2.70
CA GLY A 162 -11.90 -7.64 4.14
C GLY A 162 -10.94 -6.53 4.54
N PHE A 163 -9.74 -6.44 3.90
CA PHE A 163 -8.81 -5.35 4.13
C PHE A 163 -9.40 -3.99 3.73
N LEU A 164 -9.99 -3.88 2.54
CA LEU A 164 -10.59 -2.64 2.04
C LEU A 164 -11.82 -2.21 2.85
N GLU A 165 -12.63 -3.15 3.29
CA GLU A 165 -13.76 -2.93 4.21
C GLU A 165 -13.28 -2.40 5.56
N GLY A 166 -12.23 -3.01 6.12
CA GLY A 166 -11.60 -2.55 7.36
C GLY A 166 -11.05 -1.13 7.26
N VAL A 167 -10.37 -0.80 6.15
CA VAL A 167 -9.87 0.56 5.89
C VAL A 167 -11.02 1.55 5.75
N ALA A 168 -12.10 1.20 5.05
CA ALA A 168 -13.28 2.05 4.91
C ALA A 168 -13.95 2.29 6.26
N CYS A 169 -14.13 1.25 7.07
CA CYS A 169 -14.69 1.34 8.42
C CYS A 169 -13.81 2.20 9.33
N ALA A 170 -12.50 1.98 9.37
CA ALA A 170 -11.57 2.78 10.15
C ALA A 170 -11.62 4.27 9.78
N THR A 171 -11.72 4.58 8.49
CA THR A 171 -11.85 5.95 8.01
C THR A 171 -13.16 6.60 8.48
N GLN A 172 -14.27 5.85 8.44
CA GLN A 172 -15.58 6.35 8.93
C GLN A 172 -15.60 6.60 10.44
N LEU A 173 -14.89 5.75 11.20
CA LEU A 173 -14.77 5.87 12.65
C LEU A 173 -13.72 6.91 13.09
N GLY A 174 -13.01 7.54 12.15
CA GLY A 174 -11.93 8.49 12.45
C GLY A 174 -10.72 7.83 13.14
N LEU A 175 -10.59 6.50 13.03
CA LEU A 175 -9.47 5.77 13.61
C LEU A 175 -8.22 6.04 12.80
N GLN A 176 -7.23 6.69 13.41
CA GLN A 176 -5.89 6.81 12.84
C GLN A 176 -5.08 5.59 13.27
N ALA A 177 -4.39 4.96 12.33
CA ALA A 177 -3.42 3.93 12.67
C ALA A 177 -2.32 4.57 13.52
N GLY A 178 -2.19 4.13 14.77
CA GLY A 178 -1.02 4.44 15.57
C GLY A 178 0.25 3.96 14.85
N PRO A 179 1.44 4.50 15.21
CA PRO A 179 2.70 4.02 14.66
C PRO A 179 2.77 2.50 14.89
N PRO A 180 3.20 1.72 13.87
CA PRO A 180 3.35 0.28 14.03
C PRO A 180 4.25 0.02 15.22
N ASP A 181 3.78 -0.76 16.19
CA ASP A 181 4.60 -1.26 17.29
C ASP A 181 5.65 -2.19 16.67
N CYS A 182 6.86 -1.66 16.49
CA CYS A 182 8.01 -2.41 15.98
C CYS A 182 8.75 -3.12 17.12
N SER A 183 8.07 -3.54 18.19
CA SER A 183 8.63 -4.49 19.14
C SER A 183 8.64 -5.86 18.45
N GLU A 184 9.83 -6.45 18.32
CA GLU A 184 10.07 -7.75 17.67
C GLU A 184 9.42 -8.93 18.42
N GLU A 185 8.70 -8.70 19.50
CA GLU A 185 8.07 -9.73 20.33
C GLU A 185 6.79 -10.32 19.74
N GLY A 186 6.22 -9.72 18.68
CA GLY A 186 4.97 -10.24 18.05
C GLY A 186 5.18 -11.16 16.85
N ALA A 187 6.41 -11.34 16.36
CA ALA A 187 6.65 -12.11 15.13
C ALA A 187 6.86 -13.61 15.37
N GLU A 188 7.22 -14.04 16.58
CA GLU A 188 7.49 -15.45 16.88
C GLU A 188 6.24 -16.25 17.28
N GLU A 189 5.18 -15.58 17.75
CA GLU A 189 3.97 -16.28 18.22
C GLU A 189 2.99 -16.69 17.11
N MET A 190 3.11 -16.12 15.91
CA MET A 190 2.25 -16.47 14.76
C MET A 190 2.75 -17.61 13.90
N VAL A 191 3.95 -18.16 14.12
CA VAL A 191 4.51 -19.25 13.31
C VAL A 191 4.35 -20.63 13.99
N ALA A 192 4.03 -20.66 15.29
CA ALA A 192 3.95 -21.91 16.07
C ALA A 192 2.59 -22.63 16.01
N ALA A 193 1.60 -22.14 15.28
CA ALA A 193 0.24 -22.72 15.28
C ALA A 193 -0.09 -23.64 14.10
N ASP A 194 0.85 -23.94 13.19
CA ASP A 194 0.56 -24.78 12.00
C ASP A 194 1.48 -26.01 11.86
N GLU A 195 2.00 -26.54 12.97
CA GLU A 195 2.61 -27.89 12.99
C GLU A 195 1.92 -28.79 14.02
N GLY A 196 0.71 -29.22 13.68
CA GLY A 196 -0.10 -30.12 14.50
C GLY A 196 -0.70 -31.27 13.70
N ALA A 197 0.00 -32.42 13.72
CA ALA A 197 -0.55 -33.79 13.62
C ALA A 197 -1.00 -34.28 12.24
N VAL A 198 -0.08 -34.89 11.51
CA VAL A 198 -0.42 -36.07 10.68
C VAL A 198 -0.04 -37.33 11.47
N GLU A 199 -1.03 -38.00 12.06
CA GLU A 199 -0.86 -39.36 12.55
C GLU A 199 -0.88 -40.35 11.37
N PRO A 200 0.02 -41.34 11.33
CA PRO A 200 -0.05 -42.40 10.32
C PRO A 200 -1.06 -43.46 10.75
N LEU A 201 -2.07 -43.69 9.92
CA LEU A 201 -2.91 -44.86 10.01
C LEU A 201 -2.13 -46.11 9.62
N GLY A 202 -2.00 -47.05 10.57
CA GLY A 202 -1.55 -48.41 10.38
C GLY A 202 -2.61 -49.28 9.68
#